data_fcd6233088f1bdb18f4dd582d4915a3e
#
_entry.id   fcd6233088f1bdb18f4dd582d4915a3e
#
_cell.length_a   1.000
_cell.length_b   1.000
_cell.length_c   1.000
_cell.angle_alpha   90.00
_cell.angle_beta   90.00
_cell.angle_gamma   90.00
#
_symmetry.space_group_name_H-M   'P 1'
#
loop_
_entity.id
_entity.type
_entity.pdbx_description
1 polymer ?
#
loop_
_entity_poly.entity_id
_entity_poly.type
_entity_poly.pdbx_seq_one_letter_code
_entity_poly.pdbx_strand_id
1 'polypeptide(L)'
;MPLSLTCPFVSRIALSSSVAMVLTLTVLVSPVSAASGPSVEQATQPTGAQDFREPDFLFSWPRTYVGVAGGWLATSQRGGIFDLTRDLLTVEDGDFNSGVARFAIGRALSRRFDLSAEVGFSRATVPSEYLDFLEGDLPITQTTEFAQAPVSATVRMWLVPRGRMVGRFAWVPAAVAPYISGGVDAHWYRFTQFGDFVDVVDLSIFSDTFESSGWAAGAHVAGGISAHLIKQLFLTVEARYGWGATPLSNDFVGFEDIDLDGLQVTGGVEFVF
;
A
#
# COMPACT_ATOMS: atom_id res chain seq x y z
N MET A 1 54.88 -9.65 22.82
CA MET A 1 54.82 -8.56 21.85
C MET A 1 53.62 -8.82 20.94
N PRO A 2 52.52 -8.12 21.08
CA PRO A 2 51.39 -8.23 20.15
C PRO A 2 51.46 -7.13 19.10
N LEU A 3 51.39 -7.51 17.85
CA LEU A 3 51.23 -6.62 16.71
C LEU A 3 49.76 -6.25 16.57
N SER A 4 49.45 -4.96 16.77
CA SER A 4 48.17 -4.36 16.47
C SER A 4 48.08 -4.03 14.98
N LEU A 5 47.17 -4.68 14.27
CA LEU A 5 46.74 -4.28 12.92
C LEU A 5 45.53 -3.36 13.04
N THR A 6 45.73 -2.08 12.88
CA THR A 6 44.70 -1.05 12.67
C THR A 6 44.32 -1.04 11.20
N CYS A 7 43.08 -1.40 10.91
CA CYS A 7 42.47 -1.26 9.58
C CYS A 7 41.76 0.11 9.51
N PRO A 8 42.00 0.95 8.51
CA PRO A 8 41.32 2.25 8.38
C PRO A 8 39.93 2.04 7.74
N PHE A 9 38.94 2.46 8.48
CA PHE A 9 37.52 2.53 8.05
C PHE A 9 37.39 3.65 6.99
N VAL A 10 37.28 3.30 5.73
CA VAL A 10 36.95 4.25 4.66
C VAL A 10 35.44 4.36 4.56
N SER A 11 34.91 5.43 5.15
CA SER A 11 33.50 5.83 4.99
C SER A 11 33.24 6.24 3.53
N ARG A 12 32.54 5.41 2.80
CA ARG A 12 31.93 5.79 1.51
C ARG A 12 30.49 6.22 1.76
N ILE A 13 30.27 7.52 1.77
CA ILE A 13 28.93 8.11 1.68
C ILE A 13 28.43 7.86 0.26
N ALA A 14 27.57 6.87 0.09
CA ALA A 14 26.82 6.67 -1.13
C ALA A 14 25.60 7.61 -1.10
N LEU A 15 25.65 8.65 -1.93
CA LEU A 15 24.47 9.48 -2.25
C LEU A 15 23.47 8.61 -3.01
N SER A 16 22.42 8.15 -2.34
CA SER A 16 21.29 7.50 -3.00
C SER A 16 20.47 8.57 -3.72
N SER A 17 20.46 8.52 -5.04
CA SER A 17 19.59 9.32 -5.90
C SER A 17 18.13 8.89 -5.68
N SER A 18 17.40 9.67 -4.89
CA SER A 18 15.96 9.54 -4.78
C SER A 18 15.33 9.92 -6.11
N VAL A 19 14.83 8.93 -6.85
CA VAL A 19 13.97 9.15 -8.01
C VAL A 19 12.62 9.63 -7.49
N ALA A 20 12.43 10.94 -7.47
CA ALA A 20 11.14 11.56 -7.26
C ALA A 20 10.30 11.33 -8.52
N MET A 21 9.45 10.33 -8.51
CA MET A 21 8.43 10.11 -9.55
C MET A 21 7.31 11.14 -9.33
N VAL A 22 7.45 12.29 -9.98
CA VAL A 22 6.40 13.31 -10.05
C VAL A 22 5.32 12.79 -10.98
N LEU A 23 4.20 12.34 -10.42
CA LEU A 23 3.00 11.99 -11.16
C LEU A 23 2.33 13.28 -11.61
N THR A 24 2.67 13.77 -12.81
CA THR A 24 2.01 14.91 -13.45
C THR A 24 0.64 14.47 -13.95
N LEU A 25 -0.39 14.79 -13.19
CA LEU A 25 -1.78 14.65 -13.60
C LEU A 25 -2.10 15.79 -14.58
N THR A 26 -2.00 15.52 -15.89
CA THR A 26 -2.36 16.48 -16.94
C THR A 26 -3.89 16.56 -17.03
N VAL A 27 -4.47 17.58 -16.44
CA VAL A 27 -5.88 17.93 -16.64
C VAL A 27 -6.00 18.59 -18.00
N LEU A 28 -6.55 17.86 -18.97
CA LEU A 28 -6.94 18.42 -20.28
C LEU A 28 -8.15 19.34 -20.10
N VAL A 29 -7.90 20.64 -19.97
CA VAL A 29 -8.93 21.66 -20.06
C VAL A 29 -9.11 21.97 -21.55
N SER A 30 -10.22 21.53 -22.14
CA SER A 30 -10.61 21.92 -23.50
C SER A 30 -11.07 23.37 -23.52
N PRO A 31 -10.57 24.20 -24.44
CA PRO A 31 -11.07 25.58 -24.55
C PRO A 31 -12.46 25.57 -25.19
N VAL A 32 -13.41 26.26 -24.52
CA VAL A 32 -14.73 26.59 -25.08
C VAL A 32 -14.52 27.70 -26.09
N SER A 33 -14.71 27.39 -27.39
CA SER A 33 -14.77 28.39 -28.46
C SER A 33 -16.09 29.10 -28.40
N ALA A 34 -16.03 30.41 -28.18
CA ALA A 34 -17.16 31.28 -28.37
C ALA A 34 -17.38 31.56 -29.87
N ALA A 35 -18.51 31.16 -30.42
CA ALA A 35 -18.97 31.56 -31.72
C ALA A 35 -20.26 32.38 -31.58
N SER A 36 -20.19 33.62 -32.03
CA SER A 36 -21.27 34.61 -32.10
C SER A 36 -22.13 34.42 -33.35
N GLY A 37 -23.44 34.65 -33.21
CA GLY A 37 -24.33 35.03 -34.29
C GLY A 37 -25.78 34.54 -34.14
N PRO A 38 -26.79 35.40 -34.20
CA PRO A 38 -28.18 35.00 -33.99
C PRO A 38 -28.83 34.57 -35.31
N SER A 39 -29.41 33.40 -35.32
CA SER A 39 -30.43 33.00 -36.30
C SER A 39 -31.65 32.52 -35.54
N VAL A 40 -32.73 33.29 -35.66
CA VAL A 40 -34.05 32.90 -35.19
C VAL A 40 -34.56 31.84 -36.14
N GLU A 41 -34.58 30.60 -35.70
CA GLU A 41 -35.20 29.46 -36.37
C GLU A 41 -36.10 28.74 -35.39
N GLN A 42 -37.32 28.49 -35.86
CA GLN A 42 -38.45 27.97 -35.11
C GLN A 42 -38.13 26.74 -34.30
N ALA A 43 -38.49 26.83 -33.03
CA ALA A 43 -38.38 25.73 -32.07
C ALA A 43 -39.30 24.57 -32.46
N THR A 44 -38.74 23.58 -33.11
CA THR A 44 -39.23 22.20 -33.07
C THR A 44 -38.80 21.65 -31.73
N GLN A 45 -39.73 21.50 -30.79
CA GLN A 45 -39.43 20.83 -29.50
C GLN A 45 -38.90 19.42 -29.80
N PRO A 46 -37.67 19.08 -29.42
CA PRO A 46 -37.30 17.70 -29.39
C PRO A 46 -38.05 17.09 -28.23
N THR A 47 -38.92 16.12 -28.52
CA THR A 47 -39.41 15.15 -27.54
C THR A 47 -38.20 14.29 -27.09
N GLY A 48 -37.28 14.91 -26.38
CA GLY A 48 -36.23 14.21 -25.66
C GLY A 48 -36.90 13.46 -24.52
N ALA A 49 -36.88 12.15 -24.58
CA ALA A 49 -37.10 11.33 -23.40
C ALA A 49 -36.21 11.92 -22.31
N GLN A 50 -36.80 12.59 -21.34
CA GLN A 50 -36.11 12.99 -20.14
C GLN A 50 -35.67 11.69 -19.49
N ASP A 51 -34.38 11.42 -19.56
CA ASP A 51 -33.76 10.34 -18.79
C ASP A 51 -33.94 10.73 -17.32
N PHE A 52 -35.06 10.28 -16.74
CA PHE A 52 -35.35 10.41 -15.32
C PHE A 52 -34.38 9.47 -14.57
N ARG A 53 -33.11 9.86 -14.53
CA ARG A 53 -32.23 9.28 -13.53
C ARG A 53 -32.84 9.56 -12.18
N GLU A 54 -33.22 8.48 -11.49
CA GLU A 54 -33.64 8.60 -10.09
C GLU A 54 -32.64 9.48 -9.36
N PRO A 55 -33.11 10.52 -8.63
CA PRO A 55 -32.19 11.42 -7.94
C PRO A 55 -31.35 10.62 -6.95
N ASP A 56 -30.04 10.63 -7.16
CA ASP A 56 -29.09 9.86 -6.37
C ASP A 56 -28.76 10.66 -5.10
N PHE A 57 -29.59 10.50 -4.08
CA PHE A 57 -29.41 11.10 -2.77
C PHE A 57 -29.68 10.10 -1.64
N LEU A 58 -29.10 10.35 -0.47
CA LEU A 58 -29.36 9.61 0.75
C LEU A 58 -30.25 10.41 1.70
N PHE A 59 -31.11 9.72 2.42
CA PHE A 59 -31.83 10.32 3.54
C PHE A 59 -30.87 10.48 4.71
N SER A 60 -30.56 11.69 5.07
CA SER A 60 -29.56 12.08 6.06
C SER A 60 -28.08 11.92 5.64
N TRP A 61 -27.21 12.54 6.39
CA TRP A 61 -25.77 12.42 6.21
C TRP A 61 -25.26 11.05 6.69
N PRO A 62 -24.64 10.23 5.82
CA PRO A 62 -24.10 8.94 6.22
C PRO A 62 -22.91 9.16 7.18
N ARG A 63 -22.90 8.42 8.29
CA ARG A 63 -21.89 8.58 9.32
C ARG A 63 -20.95 7.40 9.43
N THR A 64 -21.30 6.26 8.91
CA THR A 64 -20.53 5.03 9.01
C THR A 64 -20.24 4.51 7.61
N TYR A 65 -19.11 3.85 7.45
CA TYR A 65 -18.80 3.14 6.21
C TYR A 65 -18.02 1.87 6.51
N VAL A 66 -18.14 0.92 5.60
CA VAL A 66 -17.27 -0.24 5.50
C VAL A 66 -16.64 -0.25 4.11
N GLY A 67 -15.41 -0.69 4.00
CA GLY A 67 -14.69 -0.71 2.74
C GLY A 67 -13.83 -1.94 2.60
N VAL A 68 -13.65 -2.35 1.36
CA VAL A 68 -12.67 -3.37 0.95
C VAL A 68 -11.85 -2.82 -0.19
N ALA A 69 -10.55 -3.08 -0.15
CA ALA A 69 -9.62 -2.63 -1.18
C ALA A 69 -8.60 -3.73 -1.48
N GLY A 70 -8.11 -3.74 -2.70
CA GLY A 70 -7.02 -4.60 -3.12
C GLY A 70 -6.07 -3.83 -4.02
N GLY A 71 -4.83 -4.28 -4.09
CA GLY A 71 -3.81 -3.59 -4.88
C GLY A 71 -2.45 -4.22 -4.76
N TRP A 72 -1.44 -3.39 -4.84
CA TRP A 72 -0.05 -3.78 -4.86
C TRP A 72 0.74 -3.08 -3.77
N LEU A 73 1.62 -3.85 -3.11
CA LEU A 73 2.59 -3.38 -2.12
C LEU A 73 4.00 -3.53 -2.69
N ALA A 74 4.72 -2.43 -2.79
CA ALA A 74 6.15 -2.40 -3.03
C ALA A 74 6.87 -2.20 -1.69
N THR A 75 7.52 -3.25 -1.19
CA THR A 75 8.30 -3.24 0.06
C THR A 75 9.68 -2.63 -0.14
N SER A 76 10.21 -1.95 0.88
CA SER A 76 11.55 -1.34 0.82
C SER A 76 12.68 -2.37 0.81
N GLN A 77 12.47 -3.57 1.35
CA GLN A 77 13.42 -4.70 1.40
C GLN A 77 14.79 -4.31 1.96
N ARG A 78 14.80 -3.46 2.99
CA ARG A 78 15.99 -3.03 3.69
C ARG A 78 16.19 -3.83 4.97
N GLY A 79 17.47 -3.96 5.38
CA GLY A 79 17.87 -4.69 6.58
C GLY A 79 18.74 -5.89 6.27
N GLY A 80 19.56 -6.28 7.23
CA GLY A 80 20.61 -7.30 7.03
C GLY A 80 20.10 -8.65 6.53
N ILE A 81 18.86 -9.03 6.84
CA ILE A 81 18.28 -10.29 6.37
C ILE A 81 18.00 -10.27 4.87
N PHE A 82 17.49 -9.15 4.32
CA PHE A 82 17.25 -9.02 2.89
C PHE A 82 18.56 -8.91 2.11
N ASP A 83 19.58 -8.23 2.68
CA ASP A 83 20.91 -8.14 2.09
C ASP A 83 21.57 -9.53 2.03
N LEU A 84 21.55 -10.29 3.15
CA LEU A 84 22.05 -11.65 3.18
C LEU A 84 21.34 -12.57 2.17
N THR A 85 20.01 -12.44 2.07
CA THR A 85 19.21 -13.24 1.13
C THR A 85 19.63 -12.97 -0.31
N ARG A 86 19.88 -11.70 -0.68
CA ARG A 86 20.36 -11.32 -2.02
C ARG A 86 21.81 -11.73 -2.28
N ASP A 87 22.65 -11.70 -1.26
CA ASP A 87 24.07 -12.06 -1.40
C ASP A 87 24.27 -13.58 -1.59
N LEU A 88 23.39 -14.39 -1.03
CA LEU A 88 23.51 -15.86 -1.08
C LEU A 88 22.61 -16.53 -2.12
N LEU A 89 21.48 -15.92 -2.46
CA LEU A 89 20.41 -16.52 -3.27
C LEU A 89 20.12 -15.72 -4.52
N THR A 90 19.48 -16.35 -5.50
CA THR A 90 19.02 -15.74 -6.75
C THR A 90 17.78 -14.86 -6.53
N VAL A 91 17.81 -13.99 -5.51
CA VAL A 91 16.73 -13.06 -5.16
C VAL A 91 17.10 -11.67 -5.63
N GLU A 92 16.18 -11.00 -6.33
CA GLU A 92 16.38 -9.65 -6.85
C GLU A 92 15.55 -8.60 -6.08
N ASP A 93 15.91 -7.33 -6.27
CA ASP A 93 15.13 -6.21 -5.74
C ASP A 93 13.71 -6.23 -6.32
N GLY A 94 12.71 -6.25 -5.45
CA GLY A 94 11.30 -6.26 -5.83
C GLY A 94 10.63 -7.63 -5.79
N ASP A 95 11.33 -8.72 -5.59
CA ASP A 95 10.77 -10.08 -5.53
C ASP A 95 9.79 -10.25 -4.35
N PHE A 96 9.98 -9.49 -3.27
CA PHE A 96 9.05 -9.46 -2.13
C PHE A 96 7.89 -8.47 -2.32
N ASN A 97 7.76 -7.82 -3.46
CA ASN A 97 6.56 -7.07 -3.79
C ASN A 97 5.37 -8.02 -3.94
N SER A 98 4.21 -7.60 -3.46
CA SER A 98 3.08 -8.54 -3.37
C SER A 98 1.73 -7.86 -3.56
N GLY A 99 0.72 -8.67 -3.81
CA GLY A 99 -0.66 -8.24 -3.69
C GLY A 99 -1.02 -7.89 -2.25
N VAL A 100 -1.82 -6.85 -2.05
CA VAL A 100 -2.35 -6.46 -0.75
C VAL A 100 -3.87 -6.43 -0.79
N ALA A 101 -4.49 -6.96 0.28
CA ALA A 101 -5.92 -6.81 0.55
C ALA A 101 -6.10 -6.01 1.83
N ARG A 102 -7.13 -5.15 1.89
CA ARG A 102 -7.43 -4.32 3.06
C ARG A 102 -8.94 -4.25 3.30
N PHE A 103 -9.32 -4.34 4.56
CA PHE A 103 -10.65 -4.10 5.05
C PHE A 103 -10.65 -2.89 5.98
N ALA A 104 -11.67 -2.04 5.91
CA ALA A 104 -11.82 -0.85 6.71
C ALA A 104 -13.24 -0.72 7.27
N ILE A 105 -13.34 -0.27 8.50
CA ILE A 105 -14.58 0.24 9.08
C ILE A 105 -14.30 1.63 9.63
N GLY A 106 -15.16 2.60 9.29
CA GLY A 106 -14.93 3.97 9.70
C GLY A 106 -16.19 4.74 10.00
N ARG A 107 -15.98 5.88 10.66
CA ARG A 107 -17.03 6.80 11.06
C ARG A 107 -16.64 8.24 10.73
N ALA A 108 -17.56 8.97 10.11
CA ALA A 108 -17.45 10.40 9.90
C ALA A 108 -17.62 11.14 11.22
N LEU A 109 -16.58 11.83 11.67
CA LEU A 109 -16.60 12.69 12.85
C LEU A 109 -17.15 14.06 12.51
N SER A 110 -16.88 14.54 11.30
CA SER A 110 -17.36 15.80 10.75
C SER A 110 -17.50 15.71 9.24
N ARG A 111 -17.90 16.81 8.59
CA ARG A 111 -17.96 16.85 7.11
C ARG A 111 -16.59 16.73 6.43
N ARG A 112 -15.50 16.87 7.19
CA ARG A 112 -14.14 16.85 6.67
C ARG A 112 -13.24 15.82 7.30
N PHE A 113 -13.65 15.18 8.41
CA PHE A 113 -12.81 14.24 9.13
C PHE A 113 -13.56 12.94 9.38
N ASP A 114 -12.90 11.85 9.04
CA ASP A 114 -13.31 10.50 9.36
C ASP A 114 -12.24 9.82 10.21
N LEU A 115 -12.67 8.88 11.04
CA LEU A 115 -11.82 7.96 11.79
C LEU A 115 -12.14 6.55 11.33
N SER A 116 -11.12 5.75 11.04
CA SER A 116 -11.27 4.34 10.67
C SER A 116 -10.34 3.42 11.43
N ALA A 117 -10.77 2.19 11.60
CA ALA A 117 -9.95 1.03 11.92
C ALA A 117 -9.83 0.19 10.66
N GLU A 118 -8.61 -0.28 10.37
CA GLU A 118 -8.31 -1.01 9.15
C GLU A 118 -7.47 -2.25 9.48
N VAL A 119 -7.63 -3.30 8.70
CA VAL A 119 -6.74 -4.46 8.71
C VAL A 119 -6.31 -4.77 7.28
N GLY A 120 -5.02 -4.98 7.11
CA GLY A 120 -4.41 -5.36 5.84
C GLY A 120 -3.84 -6.76 5.88
N PHE A 121 -3.57 -7.31 4.71
CA PHE A 121 -2.82 -8.55 4.55
C PHE A 121 -2.06 -8.55 3.24
N SER A 122 -0.79 -8.95 3.28
CA SER A 122 0.03 -9.17 2.09
C SER A 122 0.96 -10.37 2.33
N ARG A 123 1.33 -11.07 1.27
CA ARG A 123 2.28 -12.19 1.30
C ARG A 123 3.04 -12.28 0.00
N ALA A 124 4.36 -12.35 0.09
CA ALA A 124 5.25 -12.71 -0.99
C ALA A 124 5.80 -14.12 -0.74
N THR A 125 6.03 -14.88 -1.80
CA THR A 125 6.69 -16.20 -1.76
C THR A 125 7.69 -16.23 -2.91
N VAL A 126 8.96 -16.34 -2.58
CA VAL A 126 10.09 -16.22 -3.50
C VAL A 126 10.88 -17.53 -3.50
N PRO A 127 10.73 -18.38 -4.51
CA PRO A 127 11.63 -19.50 -4.73
C PRO A 127 12.98 -18.98 -5.22
N SER A 128 14.07 -19.56 -4.73
CA SER A 128 15.43 -19.12 -5.05
C SER A 128 16.42 -20.28 -5.00
N GLU A 129 17.59 -20.07 -5.59
CA GLU A 129 18.69 -21.01 -5.64
C GLU A 129 19.94 -20.36 -5.03
N TYR A 130 20.85 -21.16 -4.47
CA TYR A 130 22.15 -20.67 -4.03
C TYR A 130 23.00 -20.24 -5.25
N LEU A 131 23.68 -19.09 -5.12
CA LEU A 131 24.50 -18.53 -6.21
C LEU A 131 25.78 -19.33 -6.46
N ASP A 132 26.48 -19.78 -5.39
CA ASP A 132 27.84 -20.32 -5.47
C ASP A 132 27.96 -21.80 -5.09
N PHE A 133 26.83 -22.48 -4.80
CA PHE A 133 26.84 -23.85 -4.34
C PHE A 133 25.94 -24.76 -5.16
N LEU A 134 26.45 -25.97 -5.47
CA LEU A 134 25.71 -27.02 -6.14
C LEU A 134 25.85 -28.31 -5.35
N GLU A 135 24.80 -29.11 -5.27
CA GLU A 135 24.86 -30.48 -4.77
C GLU A 135 25.05 -31.44 -5.96
N GLY A 136 26.30 -31.88 -6.20
CA GLY A 136 26.64 -32.54 -7.44
C GLY A 136 26.54 -31.59 -8.64
N ASP A 137 25.55 -31.82 -9.52
CA ASP A 137 25.26 -30.95 -10.66
C ASP A 137 23.87 -30.22 -10.53
N LEU A 138 23.26 -30.29 -9.34
CA LEU A 138 21.92 -29.72 -9.08
C LEU A 138 22.01 -28.46 -8.21
N PRO A 139 21.18 -27.45 -8.48
CA PRO A 139 21.13 -26.26 -7.64
C PRO A 139 20.51 -26.61 -6.26
N ILE A 140 21.00 -25.93 -5.23
CA ILE A 140 20.46 -25.99 -3.87
C ILE A 140 19.32 -24.97 -3.81
N THR A 141 18.10 -25.42 -3.51
CA THR A 141 16.90 -24.61 -3.61
C THR A 141 16.32 -24.21 -2.26
N GLN A 142 15.88 -22.98 -2.15
CA GLN A 142 15.17 -22.46 -0.99
C GLN A 142 13.91 -21.71 -1.41
N THR A 143 12.99 -21.52 -0.48
CA THR A 143 11.84 -20.64 -0.64
C THR A 143 11.79 -19.69 0.54
N THR A 144 11.74 -18.39 0.25
CA THR A 144 11.55 -17.35 1.25
C THR A 144 10.11 -16.82 1.19
N GLU A 145 9.42 -16.82 2.32
CA GLU A 145 8.09 -16.26 2.48
C GLU A 145 8.13 -15.04 3.40
N PHE A 146 7.49 -13.95 2.96
CA PHE A 146 7.32 -12.76 3.75
C PHE A 146 5.86 -12.35 3.79
N ALA A 147 5.23 -12.45 4.97
CA ALA A 147 3.85 -12.09 5.21
C ALA A 147 3.75 -10.91 6.16
N GLN A 148 2.80 -10.02 5.91
CA GLN A 148 2.52 -8.85 6.75
C GLN A 148 1.02 -8.70 6.96
N ALA A 149 0.61 -8.33 8.18
CA ALA A 149 -0.77 -8.04 8.54
C ALA A 149 -0.84 -6.80 9.45
N PRO A 150 -0.85 -5.58 8.88
CA PRO A 150 -1.03 -4.36 9.65
C PRO A 150 -2.47 -4.21 10.17
N VAL A 151 -2.59 -3.79 11.43
CA VAL A 151 -3.82 -3.27 12.04
C VAL A 151 -3.61 -1.78 12.27
N SER A 152 -4.50 -0.94 11.72
CA SER A 152 -4.29 0.51 11.65
C SER A 152 -5.45 1.29 12.28
N ALA A 153 -5.12 2.41 12.89
CA ALA A 153 -6.06 3.47 13.24
C ALA A 153 -5.74 4.71 12.39
N THR A 154 -6.69 5.11 11.54
CA THR A 154 -6.47 6.12 10.49
C THR A 154 -7.42 7.29 10.65
N VAL A 155 -6.89 8.51 10.59
CA VAL A 155 -7.66 9.75 10.42
C VAL A 155 -7.58 10.17 8.96
N ARG A 156 -8.75 10.38 8.32
CA ARG A 156 -8.89 10.86 6.95
C ARG A 156 -9.43 12.28 6.95
N MET A 157 -8.80 13.16 6.18
CA MET A 157 -9.24 14.53 5.98
C MET A 157 -9.66 14.74 4.54
N TRP A 158 -10.94 15.09 4.33
CA TRP A 158 -11.49 15.41 3.03
C TRP A 158 -11.10 16.82 2.59
N LEU A 159 -10.40 16.95 1.49
CA LEU A 159 -10.04 18.23 0.89
C LEU A 159 -11.28 18.92 0.31
N VAL A 160 -12.19 18.12 -0.26
CA VAL A 160 -13.54 18.52 -0.66
C VAL A 160 -14.52 17.64 0.11
N PRO A 161 -15.57 18.21 0.74
CA PRO A 161 -16.57 17.42 1.42
C PRO A 161 -17.15 16.35 0.52
N ARG A 162 -17.31 15.13 1.04
CA ARG A 162 -17.81 13.94 0.34
C ARG A 162 -19.24 14.09 -0.20
N GLY A 163 -19.96 15.12 0.24
CA GLY A 163 -21.30 15.46 -0.18
C GLY A 163 -21.83 16.67 0.58
N ARG A 164 -23.03 17.12 0.20
CA ARG A 164 -23.69 18.27 0.81
C ARG A 164 -25.13 17.96 1.21
N MET A 165 -25.58 18.56 2.28
CA MET A 165 -27.00 18.56 2.65
C MET A 165 -27.78 19.52 1.74
N VAL A 166 -28.88 19.04 1.19
CA VAL A 166 -29.86 19.85 0.46
C VAL A 166 -31.15 19.81 1.31
N GLY A 167 -31.45 20.92 1.96
CA GLY A 167 -32.51 20.97 2.96
C GLY A 167 -32.15 20.15 4.22
N ARG A 168 -33.18 19.59 4.88
CA ARG A 168 -33.03 18.89 6.17
C ARG A 168 -32.80 17.38 6.05
N PHE A 169 -33.18 16.79 4.91
CA PHE A 169 -33.33 15.34 4.79
C PHE A 169 -32.54 14.73 3.61
N ALA A 170 -32.11 15.52 2.63
CA ALA A 170 -31.41 15.00 1.47
C ALA A 170 -29.93 15.32 1.56
N TRP A 171 -29.10 14.29 1.54
CA TRP A 171 -27.65 14.38 1.37
C TRP A 171 -27.30 13.96 -0.06
N VAL A 172 -26.68 14.86 -0.81
CA VAL A 172 -26.25 14.63 -2.19
C VAL A 172 -24.75 14.39 -2.20
N PRO A 173 -24.30 13.20 -2.63
CA PRO A 173 -22.88 12.91 -2.73
C PRO A 173 -22.18 13.82 -3.74
N ALA A 174 -20.90 14.10 -3.49
CA ALA A 174 -20.01 14.70 -4.47
C ALA A 174 -19.58 13.63 -5.48
N ALA A 175 -19.52 13.97 -6.76
CA ALA A 175 -19.08 13.02 -7.78
C ALA A 175 -17.67 12.51 -7.50
N VAL A 176 -16.77 13.39 -7.04
CA VAL A 176 -15.39 13.05 -6.67
C VAL A 176 -15.00 13.85 -5.43
N ALA A 177 -14.34 13.22 -4.48
CA ALA A 177 -13.83 13.82 -3.25
C ALA A 177 -12.39 13.35 -2.97
N PRO A 178 -11.38 14.19 -3.19
CA PRO A 178 -10.01 13.90 -2.81
C PRO A 178 -9.82 14.03 -1.30
N TYR A 179 -8.89 13.21 -0.76
CA TYR A 179 -8.55 13.21 0.65
C TYR A 179 -7.07 12.93 0.88
N ILE A 180 -6.62 13.29 2.08
CA ILE A 180 -5.37 12.82 2.66
C ILE A 180 -5.68 12.10 3.96
N SER A 181 -4.83 11.16 4.34
CA SER A 181 -4.99 10.42 5.59
C SER A 181 -3.64 10.11 6.22
N GLY A 182 -3.68 9.78 7.49
CA GLY A 182 -2.52 9.32 8.21
C GLY A 182 -2.95 8.61 9.50
N GLY A 183 -2.08 7.75 10.00
CA GLY A 183 -2.42 6.95 11.16
C GLY A 183 -1.24 6.22 11.75
N VAL A 184 -1.57 5.41 12.74
CA VAL A 184 -0.63 4.53 13.43
C VAL A 184 -1.00 3.08 13.15
N ASP A 185 0.02 2.23 13.11
CA ASP A 185 -0.10 0.84 12.74
C ASP A 185 0.52 -0.07 13.81
N ALA A 186 -0.08 -1.23 14.00
CA ALA A 186 0.55 -2.37 14.62
C ALA A 186 0.73 -3.41 13.50
N HIS A 187 1.97 -3.61 13.06
CA HIS A 187 2.31 -4.55 12.00
C HIS A 187 2.65 -5.91 12.61
N TRP A 188 1.87 -6.92 12.30
CA TRP A 188 2.33 -8.29 12.46
C TRP A 188 3.10 -8.70 11.21
N TYR A 189 4.27 -9.36 11.39
CA TYR A 189 5.06 -9.92 10.31
C TYR A 189 5.42 -11.36 10.58
N ARG A 190 5.68 -12.11 9.52
CA ARG A 190 6.32 -13.41 9.51
C ARG A 190 7.26 -13.49 8.32
N PHE A 191 8.51 -13.82 8.61
CA PHE A 191 9.56 -14.12 7.64
C PHE A 191 9.97 -15.56 7.83
N THR A 192 9.92 -16.37 6.77
CA THR A 192 10.23 -17.82 6.83
C THR A 192 11.10 -18.17 5.64
N GLN A 193 12.17 -18.92 5.90
CA GLN A 193 13.01 -19.54 4.86
C GLN A 193 12.98 -21.04 5.07
N PHE A 194 12.68 -21.80 4.03
CA PHE A 194 12.65 -23.26 4.09
C PHE A 194 13.24 -23.86 2.81
N GLY A 195 13.87 -25.03 2.94
CA GLY A 195 14.55 -25.71 1.86
C GLY A 195 15.90 -26.25 2.30
N ASP A 196 16.84 -26.31 1.38
CA ASP A 196 18.18 -26.83 1.62
C ASP A 196 19.16 -25.70 1.90
N PHE A 197 19.96 -25.87 2.95
CA PHE A 197 20.93 -24.89 3.45
C PHE A 197 22.33 -25.49 3.42
N VAL A 198 23.32 -24.59 3.28
CA VAL A 198 24.74 -24.97 3.33
C VAL A 198 25.33 -24.58 4.67
N ASP A 199 25.87 -25.50 5.42
CA ASP A 199 26.64 -25.22 6.64
C ASP A 199 27.96 -24.53 6.25
N VAL A 200 28.24 -23.36 6.82
CA VAL A 200 29.43 -22.57 6.50
C VAL A 200 30.72 -23.17 7.08
N VAL A 201 30.65 -24.16 7.99
CA VAL A 201 31.78 -24.74 8.68
C VAL A 201 32.33 -25.95 7.90
N ASP A 202 31.46 -26.87 7.47
CA ASP A 202 31.85 -28.10 6.83
C ASP A 202 31.30 -28.27 5.41
N LEU A 203 30.53 -27.27 4.93
CA LEU A 203 29.88 -27.27 3.61
C LEU A 203 28.87 -28.42 3.41
N SER A 204 28.39 -29.02 4.50
CA SER A 204 27.32 -30.00 4.42
C SER A 204 25.98 -29.35 4.07
N ILE A 205 25.15 -30.07 3.31
CA ILE A 205 23.82 -29.66 2.94
C ILE A 205 22.82 -30.28 3.89
N PHE A 206 21.92 -29.49 4.43
CA PHE A 206 20.85 -29.93 5.31
C PHE A 206 19.55 -29.22 5.00
N SER A 207 18.42 -29.89 5.15
CA SER A 207 17.08 -29.27 4.96
C SER A 207 16.57 -28.82 6.32
N ASP A 208 16.12 -27.57 6.38
CA ASP A 208 15.54 -26.95 7.58
C ASP A 208 14.52 -25.88 7.26
N THR A 209 13.92 -25.30 8.31
CA THR A 209 12.99 -24.17 8.24
C THR A 209 13.34 -23.17 9.32
N PHE A 210 13.71 -21.95 8.91
CA PHE A 210 14.00 -20.83 9.79
C PHE A 210 12.84 -19.83 9.77
N GLU A 211 12.43 -19.36 10.94
CA GLU A 211 11.28 -18.46 11.09
C GLU A 211 11.61 -17.29 12.02
N SER A 212 11.15 -16.10 11.63
CA SER A 212 11.00 -14.94 12.51
C SER A 212 9.59 -14.38 12.39
N SER A 213 8.97 -14.09 13.52
CA SER A 213 7.65 -13.45 13.54
C SER A 213 7.52 -12.54 14.76
N GLY A 214 6.74 -11.48 14.61
CA GLY A 214 6.58 -10.52 15.70
C GLY A 214 5.63 -9.39 15.35
N TRP A 215 5.62 -8.39 16.24
CA TRP A 215 4.85 -7.16 16.08
C TRP A 215 5.78 -5.96 16.06
N ALA A 216 5.52 -5.02 15.15
CA ALA A 216 6.18 -3.74 15.06
C ALA A 216 5.17 -2.61 15.23
N ALA A 217 5.58 -1.53 15.87
CA ALA A 217 4.85 -0.27 15.81
C ALA A 217 5.22 0.45 14.51
N GLY A 218 4.23 1.07 13.88
CA GLY A 218 4.41 1.80 12.64
C GLY A 218 3.50 3.01 12.51
N ALA A 219 3.65 3.70 11.42
CA ALA A 219 2.81 4.83 11.03
C ALA A 219 2.66 4.85 9.51
N HIS A 220 1.63 5.54 9.02
CA HIS A 220 1.45 5.72 7.59
C HIS A 220 0.90 7.10 7.24
N VAL A 221 1.13 7.50 6.00
CA VAL A 221 0.44 8.61 5.35
C VAL A 221 -0.12 8.13 4.02
N ALA A 222 -1.25 8.69 3.61
CA ALA A 222 -1.85 8.35 2.33
C ALA A 222 -2.55 9.53 1.69
N GLY A 223 -2.75 9.42 0.38
CA GLY A 223 -3.57 10.32 -0.39
C GLY A 223 -4.44 9.53 -1.35
N GLY A 224 -5.68 9.95 -1.53
CA GLY A 224 -6.60 9.21 -2.36
C GLY A 224 -7.76 10.04 -2.89
N ILE A 225 -8.56 9.38 -3.69
CA ILE A 225 -9.75 9.92 -4.32
C ILE A 225 -10.90 8.96 -4.09
N SER A 226 -12.05 9.49 -3.67
CA SER A 226 -13.31 8.77 -3.58
C SER A 226 -14.25 9.28 -4.66
N ALA A 227 -14.77 8.40 -5.50
CA ALA A 227 -15.74 8.70 -6.54
C ALA A 227 -17.08 8.03 -6.23
N HIS A 228 -18.16 8.80 -6.29
CA HIS A 228 -19.51 8.26 -6.10
C HIS A 228 -19.91 7.40 -7.31
N LEU A 229 -20.31 6.15 -7.08
CA LEU A 229 -20.81 5.26 -8.12
C LEU A 229 -22.33 5.27 -8.19
N ILE A 230 -22.96 4.74 -7.19
CA ILE A 230 -24.43 4.67 -7.09
C ILE A 230 -24.87 4.66 -5.62
N LYS A 231 -25.93 5.34 -5.26
CA LYS A 231 -26.54 5.34 -3.92
C LYS A 231 -25.49 5.42 -2.79
N GLN A 232 -25.24 4.35 -2.10
CA GLN A 232 -24.36 4.25 -0.94
C GLN A 232 -22.95 3.75 -1.29
N LEU A 233 -22.68 3.47 -2.58
CA LEU A 233 -21.42 2.86 -3.03
C LEU A 233 -20.48 3.89 -3.62
N PHE A 234 -19.25 3.89 -3.13
CA PHE A 234 -18.14 4.74 -3.59
C PHE A 234 -16.97 3.88 -4.04
N LEU A 235 -16.33 4.27 -5.13
CA LEU A 235 -15.05 3.75 -5.56
C LEU A 235 -13.95 4.57 -4.92
N THR A 236 -12.89 3.92 -4.42
CA THR A 236 -11.72 4.59 -3.85
C THR A 236 -10.45 4.14 -4.55
N VAL A 237 -9.54 5.09 -4.78
CA VAL A 237 -8.16 4.81 -5.18
C VAL A 237 -7.25 5.54 -4.20
N GLU A 238 -6.28 4.84 -3.63
CA GLU A 238 -5.39 5.38 -2.60
C GLU A 238 -3.95 4.95 -2.86
N ALA A 239 -3.01 5.88 -2.68
CA ALA A 239 -1.60 5.60 -2.53
C ALA A 239 -1.21 5.87 -1.07
N ARG A 240 -0.56 4.89 -0.41
CA ARG A 240 -0.19 4.91 1.00
C ARG A 240 1.28 4.56 1.13
N TYR A 241 2.02 5.31 1.92
CA TYR A 241 3.36 4.95 2.36
C TYR A 241 3.34 4.69 3.87
N GLY A 242 3.82 3.51 4.26
CA GLY A 242 3.94 3.08 5.64
C GLY A 242 5.39 2.96 6.08
N TRP A 243 5.61 3.18 7.39
CA TRP A 243 6.88 3.01 8.06
C TRP A 243 6.73 2.05 9.23
N GLY A 244 7.71 1.19 9.43
CA GLY A 244 7.80 0.32 10.58
C GLY A 244 9.07 -0.52 10.55
N ALA A 245 9.67 -0.76 11.69
CA ALA A 245 10.81 -1.64 11.83
C ALA A 245 10.75 -2.35 13.18
N THR A 246 11.36 -3.54 13.26
CA THR A 246 11.41 -4.30 14.51
C THR A 246 12.57 -5.29 14.47
N PRO A 247 13.19 -5.59 15.63
CA PRO A 247 14.17 -6.67 15.72
C PRO A 247 13.60 -8.01 15.26
N LEU A 248 14.43 -8.77 14.57
CA LEU A 248 14.11 -10.15 14.23
C LEU A 248 14.16 -11.04 15.47
N SER A 249 13.34 -12.08 15.49
CA SER A 249 13.19 -13.03 16.59
C SER A 249 13.53 -14.45 16.18
N ASN A 250 13.56 -15.38 17.14
CA ASN A 250 13.80 -16.80 16.96
C ASN A 250 15.14 -17.07 16.26
N ASP A 251 15.10 -17.68 15.06
CA ASP A 251 16.28 -18.16 14.34
C ASP A 251 17.14 -17.03 13.76
N PHE A 252 16.62 -15.82 13.70
CA PHE A 252 17.28 -14.64 13.11
C PHE A 252 17.74 -13.61 14.16
N VAL A 253 17.90 -14.03 15.42
CA VAL A 253 18.43 -13.16 16.49
C VAL A 253 19.86 -12.75 16.19
N GLY A 254 20.13 -11.45 16.19
CA GLY A 254 21.45 -10.86 15.91
C GLY A 254 21.58 -10.23 14.55
N PHE A 255 20.60 -10.37 13.68
CA PHE A 255 20.47 -9.54 12.49
C PHE A 255 19.96 -8.14 12.84
N GLU A 256 20.17 -7.19 11.94
CA GLU A 256 19.56 -5.87 12.00
C GLU A 256 18.02 -5.94 11.97
N ASP A 257 17.36 -4.87 12.40
CA ASP A 257 15.91 -4.76 12.37
C ASP A 257 15.36 -5.02 10.95
N ILE A 258 14.28 -5.78 10.87
CA ILE A 258 13.55 -5.96 9.61
C ILE A 258 12.74 -4.70 9.31
N ASP A 259 12.89 -4.20 8.10
CA ASP A 259 12.16 -3.03 7.60
C ASP A 259 10.80 -3.47 7.02
N LEU A 260 9.74 -2.86 7.49
CA LEU A 260 8.36 -3.09 7.06
C LEU A 260 7.80 -1.91 6.24
N ASP A 261 8.69 -0.99 5.82
CA ASP A 261 8.33 0.15 5.00
C ASP A 261 7.83 -0.27 3.63
N GLY A 262 6.92 0.51 3.07
CA GLY A 262 6.45 0.21 1.72
C GLY A 262 5.45 1.20 1.17
N LEU A 263 5.39 1.22 -0.16
CA LEU A 263 4.40 1.97 -0.92
C LEU A 263 3.29 1.02 -1.36
N GLN A 264 2.06 1.33 -0.96
CA GLN A 264 0.86 0.62 -1.40
C GLN A 264 0.07 1.48 -2.37
N VAL A 265 -0.42 0.86 -3.45
CA VAL A 265 -1.42 1.47 -4.34
C VAL A 265 -2.61 0.54 -4.40
N THR A 266 -3.77 1.03 -3.95
CA THR A 266 -4.96 0.20 -3.81
C THR A 266 -6.17 0.84 -4.49
N GLY A 267 -7.04 -0.01 -5.05
CA GLY A 267 -8.38 0.34 -5.50
C GLY A 267 -9.42 -0.44 -4.69
N GLY A 268 -10.52 0.19 -4.35
CA GLY A 268 -11.51 -0.44 -3.50
C GLY A 268 -12.89 0.17 -3.61
N VAL A 269 -13.82 -0.40 -2.86
CA VAL A 269 -15.18 0.09 -2.73
C VAL A 269 -15.51 0.35 -1.28
N GLU A 270 -16.23 1.43 -1.03
CA GLU A 270 -16.77 1.81 0.28
C GLU A 270 -18.29 1.87 0.21
N PHE A 271 -18.95 1.21 1.15
CA PHE A 271 -20.38 1.29 1.38
C PHE A 271 -20.66 2.19 2.58
N VAL A 272 -21.45 3.25 2.38
CA VAL A 272 -21.78 4.25 3.42
C VAL A 272 -23.22 4.11 3.91
N PHE A 273 -23.44 4.33 5.22
CA PHE A 273 -24.78 4.25 5.84
C PHE A 273 -24.91 5.13 7.10
#